data_dce3d346509b23578d12d7c7dd9ef9d1
#
_entry.id   dce3d346509b23578d12d7c7dd9ef9d1
#
_cell.length_a   1.000
_cell.length_b   1.000
_cell.length_c   1.000
_cell.angle_alpha   90.00
_cell.angle_beta   90.00
_cell.angle_gamma   90.00
#
_symmetry.space_group_name_H-M   'P 1'
#
loop_
_entity.id
_entity.type
_entity.pdbx_description
1 polymer ?
#
loop_
_entity_poly.entity_id
_entity_poly.type
_entity_poly.pdbx_seq_one_letter_code
_entity_poly.pdbx_strand_id
1 'polypeptide(L)'
;SKTCQGNTIRRNAQDIKELIDHLGLEHVVLLGWSLASSIVVSYAAEFEQYKLNGLVTMDGSLYPFSDADWNHHRGRDYNLQNWFDTFLPLYYAPKLFYDKFIARVSCAEGMDDEIRAWFEAECKKTMPWTALELHYDFCLTDNFSNLKKITVPYAVFGAQSKAYGLDMVDRFAAEVRGYSEVHKFYKSGHLMFLY
;
A
#
# COMPACT_ATOMS: atom_id res chain seq x y z
N SER A 1 11.65 -2.09 12.78
CA SER A 1 11.90 -3.40 13.41
C SER A 1 10.92 -4.43 12.87
N LYS A 2 11.34 -5.68 12.76
CA LYS A 2 10.49 -6.78 12.29
C LYS A 2 10.01 -7.54 13.51
N THR A 3 8.91 -7.07 14.11
CA THR A 3 8.32 -7.72 15.27
C THR A 3 7.54 -8.97 14.85
N CYS A 4 7.34 -9.89 15.77
CA CYS A 4 6.48 -11.07 15.56
C CYS A 4 5.06 -10.85 16.10
N GLN A 5 4.72 -9.64 16.51
CA GLN A 5 3.40 -9.28 17.08
C GLN A 5 3.00 -7.87 16.66
N GLY A 6 1.70 -7.63 16.57
CA GLY A 6 1.14 -6.32 16.30
C GLY A 6 1.33 -5.84 14.87
N ASN A 7 1.38 -6.76 13.91
CA ASN A 7 1.56 -6.41 12.50
C ASN A 7 0.23 -6.01 11.87
N THR A 8 -0.32 -4.87 12.30
CA THR A 8 -1.57 -4.31 11.79
C THR A 8 -1.33 -2.96 11.13
N ILE A 9 -2.23 -2.54 10.27
CA ILE A 9 -2.21 -1.20 9.64
C ILE A 9 -2.16 -0.12 10.71
N ARG A 10 -3.03 -0.23 11.72
CA ARG A 10 -3.11 0.75 12.82
C ARG A 10 -1.82 0.79 13.66
N ARG A 11 -1.22 -0.37 13.98
CA ARG A 11 0.03 -0.39 14.75
C ARG A 11 1.19 0.22 13.96
N ASN A 12 1.28 -0.05 12.65
CA ASN A 12 2.29 0.60 11.80
C ASN A 12 2.07 2.12 11.71
N ALA A 13 0.83 2.59 11.67
CA ALA A 13 0.52 4.02 11.73
C ALA A 13 0.95 4.64 13.07
N GLN A 14 0.77 3.93 14.18
CA GLN A 14 1.25 4.35 15.50
C GLN A 14 2.78 4.37 15.57
N ASP A 15 3.48 3.40 14.97
CA ASP A 15 4.94 3.40 14.90
C ASP A 15 5.48 4.63 14.15
N ILE A 16 4.79 5.06 13.07
CA ILE A 16 5.10 6.32 12.37
C ILE A 16 4.92 7.52 13.32
N LYS A 17 3.82 7.55 14.08
CA LYS A 17 3.58 8.61 15.07
C LYS A 17 4.71 8.67 16.10
N GLU A 18 5.03 7.53 16.69
CA GLU A 18 6.10 7.43 17.69
C GLU A 18 7.45 7.88 17.12
N LEU A 19 7.73 7.56 15.85
CA LEU A 19 8.96 8.00 15.17
C LEU A 19 8.98 9.53 14.95
N ILE A 20 7.89 10.11 14.46
CA ILE A 20 7.75 11.56 14.25
C ILE A 20 7.95 12.30 15.57
N ASP A 21 7.31 11.82 16.64
CA ASP A 21 7.43 12.43 17.97
C ASP A 21 8.84 12.29 18.53
N HIS A 22 9.44 11.09 18.44
CA HIS A 22 10.79 10.83 18.93
C HIS A 22 11.85 11.70 18.25
N LEU A 23 11.69 11.94 16.95
CA LEU A 23 12.62 12.77 16.17
C LEU A 23 12.26 14.26 16.19
N GLY A 24 11.15 14.66 16.82
CA GLY A 24 10.66 16.03 16.85
C GLY A 24 10.39 16.59 15.45
N LEU A 25 9.90 15.77 14.53
CA LEU A 25 9.67 16.20 13.15
C LEU A 25 8.39 17.05 13.03
N GLU A 26 8.52 18.12 12.25
CA GLU A 26 7.44 19.02 11.87
C GLU A 26 7.44 19.17 10.34
N HIS A 27 6.31 19.56 9.75
CA HIS A 27 6.17 19.77 8.30
C HIS A 27 6.46 18.50 7.47
N VAL A 28 6.00 17.35 7.96
CA VAL A 28 6.26 16.04 7.37
C VAL A 28 5.40 15.84 6.12
N VAL A 29 5.96 15.27 5.06
CA VAL A 29 5.20 14.64 3.99
C VAL A 29 5.30 13.13 4.18
N LEU A 30 4.16 12.48 4.39
CA LEU A 30 4.09 11.01 4.47
C LEU A 30 3.77 10.44 3.09
N LEU A 31 4.63 9.52 2.62
CA LEU A 31 4.41 8.76 1.41
C LEU A 31 4.23 7.29 1.74
N GLY A 32 3.12 6.71 1.28
CA GLY A 32 2.84 5.28 1.37
C GLY A 32 2.75 4.63 0.00
N TRP A 33 3.61 3.64 -0.26
CA TRP A 33 3.55 2.83 -1.46
C TRP A 33 2.82 1.51 -1.20
N SER A 34 1.96 1.09 -2.13
CA SER A 34 1.24 -0.19 -2.05
C SER A 34 0.41 -0.29 -0.77
N LEU A 35 0.58 -1.34 0.02
CA LEU A 35 -0.03 -1.53 1.34
C LEU A 35 0.22 -0.33 2.28
N ALA A 36 1.39 0.30 2.21
CA ALA A 36 1.69 1.46 3.04
C ALA A 36 0.80 2.68 2.73
N SER A 37 0.12 2.73 1.57
CA SER A 37 -0.93 3.71 1.30
C SER A 37 -2.03 3.67 2.38
N SER A 38 -2.42 2.47 2.80
CA SER A 38 -3.39 2.29 3.89
C SER A 38 -2.82 2.73 5.25
N ILE A 39 -1.53 2.51 5.49
CA ILE A 39 -0.87 2.91 6.75
C ILE A 39 -0.85 4.44 6.89
N VAL A 40 -0.44 5.17 5.84
CA VAL A 40 -0.34 6.63 5.91
C VAL A 40 -1.72 7.30 5.98
N VAL A 41 -2.74 6.74 5.33
CA VAL A 41 -4.14 7.20 5.48
C VAL A 41 -4.66 6.92 6.89
N SER A 42 -4.36 5.76 7.46
CA SER A 42 -4.71 5.45 8.86
C SER A 42 -4.05 6.44 9.83
N TYR A 43 -2.75 6.75 9.61
CA TYR A 43 -2.06 7.79 10.39
C TYR A 43 -2.81 9.13 10.33
N ALA A 44 -3.08 9.64 9.13
CA ALA A 44 -3.71 10.94 8.97
C ALA A 44 -5.15 10.98 9.50
N ALA A 45 -5.85 9.83 9.56
CA ALA A 45 -7.20 9.75 10.08
C ALA A 45 -7.28 9.66 11.61
N GLU A 46 -6.25 9.14 12.26
CA GLU A 46 -6.25 8.82 13.70
C GLU A 46 -5.33 9.70 14.54
N PHE A 47 -4.32 10.33 13.92
CA PHE A 47 -3.28 11.09 14.64
C PHE A 47 -3.19 12.56 14.17
N GLU A 48 -2.12 13.25 14.55
CA GLU A 48 -1.97 14.68 14.40
C GLU A 48 -1.65 15.11 12.95
N GLN A 49 -2.66 15.54 12.20
CA GLN A 49 -2.44 16.07 10.84
C GLN A 49 -1.70 17.43 10.84
N TYR A 50 -1.70 18.18 11.95
CA TYR A 50 -1.04 19.49 11.99
C TYR A 50 0.50 19.40 11.81
N LYS A 51 1.09 18.22 12.03
CA LYS A 51 2.51 17.94 11.74
C LYS A 51 2.77 17.64 10.26
N LEU A 52 1.70 17.42 9.48
CA LEU A 52 1.84 17.06 8.07
C LEU A 52 1.73 18.27 7.17
N ASN A 53 2.66 18.39 6.21
CA ASN A 53 2.54 19.28 5.06
C ASN A 53 1.83 18.61 3.87
N GLY A 54 1.73 17.30 3.88
CA GLY A 54 1.04 16.56 2.82
C GLY A 54 1.04 15.06 3.05
N LEU A 55 0.17 14.40 2.30
CA LEU A 55 0.00 12.95 2.27
C LEU A 55 0.09 12.47 0.83
N VAL A 56 0.82 11.40 0.59
CA VAL A 56 0.96 10.78 -0.74
C VAL A 56 0.65 9.30 -0.64
N THR A 57 -0.27 8.82 -1.48
CA THR A 57 -0.47 7.38 -1.71
C THR A 57 0.01 7.01 -3.11
N MET A 58 0.73 5.90 -3.22
CA MET A 58 1.37 5.48 -4.44
C MET A 58 1.00 4.03 -4.77
N ASP A 59 0.20 3.86 -5.82
CA ASP A 59 -0.25 2.59 -6.38
C ASP A 59 -0.65 1.56 -5.30
N GLY A 60 -1.65 1.91 -4.48
CA GLY A 60 -2.14 1.09 -3.37
C GLY A 60 -3.66 1.06 -3.30
N SER A 61 -4.20 0.10 -2.57
CA SER A 61 -5.61 0.06 -2.21
C SER A 61 -5.81 0.58 -0.78
N LEU A 62 -7.03 1.06 -0.51
CA LEU A 62 -7.43 1.54 0.81
C LEU A 62 -8.49 0.67 1.47
N TYR A 63 -9.01 -0.33 0.77
CA TYR A 63 -9.88 -1.39 1.29
C TYR A 63 -10.00 -2.54 0.28
N PRO A 64 -9.00 -3.45 0.21
CA PRO A 64 -8.97 -4.48 -0.84
C PRO A 64 -10.17 -5.42 -0.88
N PHE A 65 -10.80 -5.74 0.25
CA PHE A 65 -11.97 -6.63 0.30
C PHE A 65 -13.32 -5.90 0.15
N SER A 66 -13.31 -4.60 -0.14
CA SER A 66 -14.54 -3.89 -0.46
C SER A 66 -15.18 -4.48 -1.72
N ASP A 67 -16.49 -4.70 -1.68
CA ASP A 67 -17.32 -5.07 -2.83
C ASP A 67 -17.91 -3.85 -3.56
N ALA A 68 -17.54 -2.64 -3.12
CA ALA A 68 -18.01 -1.41 -3.72
C ALA A 68 -17.52 -1.22 -5.16
N ASP A 69 -18.31 -0.54 -5.99
CA ASP A 69 -18.04 -0.32 -7.40
C ASP A 69 -16.72 0.39 -7.72
N TRP A 70 -16.20 1.20 -6.79
CA TRP A 70 -14.93 1.88 -6.95
C TRP A 70 -13.71 0.96 -6.79
N ASN A 71 -13.89 -0.21 -6.13
CA ASN A 71 -12.78 -1.10 -5.82
C ASN A 71 -12.45 -2.01 -6.99
N HIS A 72 -11.48 -1.59 -7.80
CA HIS A 72 -10.97 -2.36 -8.95
C HIS A 72 -9.71 -3.17 -8.59
N HIS A 73 -9.50 -3.43 -7.32
CA HIS A 73 -8.40 -4.27 -6.87
C HIS A 73 -8.56 -5.68 -7.45
N ARG A 74 -7.64 -6.05 -8.33
CA ARG A 74 -7.60 -7.36 -9.01
C ARG A 74 -8.91 -7.77 -9.71
N GLY A 75 -9.59 -6.80 -10.31
CA GLY A 75 -10.76 -7.09 -11.13
C GLY A 75 -12.03 -7.39 -10.34
N ARG A 76 -12.16 -6.89 -9.13
CA ARG A 76 -13.32 -7.06 -8.21
C ARG A 76 -13.51 -8.46 -7.62
N ASP A 77 -12.71 -9.46 -8.03
CA ASP A 77 -12.83 -10.84 -7.51
C ASP A 77 -11.94 -11.07 -6.29
N TYR A 78 -11.41 -10.01 -5.69
CA TYR A 78 -10.48 -10.14 -4.58
C TYR A 78 -11.25 -10.36 -3.27
N ASN A 79 -11.24 -11.59 -2.84
CA ASN A 79 -11.92 -12.06 -1.64
C ASN A 79 -11.00 -12.94 -0.80
N LEU A 80 -11.49 -13.44 0.31
CA LEU A 80 -10.72 -14.25 1.26
C LEU A 80 -10.15 -15.51 0.61
N GLN A 81 -10.89 -16.19 -0.28
CA GLN A 81 -10.38 -17.40 -0.96
C GLN A 81 -9.21 -17.04 -1.87
N ASN A 82 -9.34 -15.99 -2.69
CA ASN A 82 -8.27 -15.52 -3.55
C ASN A 82 -7.05 -15.05 -2.75
N TRP A 83 -7.26 -14.51 -1.56
CA TRP A 83 -6.19 -14.15 -0.65
C TRP A 83 -5.42 -15.39 -0.19
N PHE A 84 -6.11 -16.42 0.28
CA PHE A 84 -5.47 -17.68 0.67
C PHE A 84 -4.67 -18.29 -0.49
N ASP A 85 -5.27 -18.39 -1.66
CA ASP A 85 -4.63 -19.00 -2.84
C ASP A 85 -3.39 -18.22 -3.31
N THR A 86 -3.39 -16.90 -3.08
CA THR A 86 -2.30 -16.03 -3.53
C THR A 86 -1.19 -15.89 -2.51
N PHE A 87 -1.51 -15.67 -1.23
CA PHE A 87 -0.54 -15.25 -0.21
C PHE A 87 -0.09 -16.40 0.71
N LEU A 88 -0.93 -17.36 0.99
CA LEU A 88 -0.54 -18.48 1.83
C LEU A 88 0.68 -19.28 1.29
N PRO A 89 0.89 -19.38 -0.05
CA PRO A 89 2.13 -19.95 -0.59
C PRO A 89 3.42 -19.29 -0.11
N LEU A 90 3.38 -18.05 0.35
CA LEU A 90 4.54 -17.39 0.97
C LEU A 90 5.09 -18.22 2.16
N TYR A 91 4.21 -18.93 2.88
CA TYR A 91 4.59 -19.75 4.03
C TYR A 91 5.17 -21.10 3.65
N TYR A 92 4.54 -21.85 2.73
CA TYR A 92 4.92 -23.23 2.43
C TYR A 92 5.62 -23.42 1.06
N ALA A 93 5.51 -22.46 0.14
CA ALA A 93 6.11 -22.48 -1.19
C ALA A 93 6.65 -21.09 -1.59
N PRO A 94 7.58 -20.50 -0.82
CA PRO A 94 8.00 -19.11 -0.97
C PRO A 94 8.56 -18.81 -2.37
N LYS A 95 9.28 -19.74 -2.99
CA LYS A 95 9.78 -19.55 -4.36
C LYS A 95 8.63 -19.32 -5.35
N LEU A 96 7.59 -20.17 -5.30
CA LEU A 96 6.42 -20.02 -6.16
C LEU A 96 5.69 -18.69 -5.91
N PHE A 97 5.60 -18.28 -4.65
CA PHE A 97 5.03 -16.99 -4.30
C PHE A 97 5.81 -15.83 -4.92
N TYR A 98 7.14 -15.79 -4.73
CA TYR A 98 7.97 -14.68 -5.25
C TYR A 98 7.96 -14.63 -6.78
N ASP A 99 8.02 -15.75 -7.48
CA ASP A 99 7.94 -15.78 -8.94
C ASP A 99 6.64 -15.12 -9.44
N LYS A 100 5.50 -15.44 -8.84
CA LYS A 100 4.21 -14.85 -9.18
C LYS A 100 4.09 -13.38 -8.73
N PHE A 101 4.61 -13.06 -7.56
CA PHE A 101 4.56 -11.72 -7.00
C PHE A 101 5.38 -10.75 -7.85
N ILE A 102 6.62 -11.11 -8.20
CA ILE A 102 7.48 -10.30 -9.05
C ILE A 102 6.87 -10.07 -10.42
N ALA A 103 6.31 -11.10 -11.04
CA ALA A 103 5.61 -10.97 -12.33
C ALA A 103 4.42 -10.00 -12.27
N ARG A 104 3.83 -9.80 -11.09
CA ARG A 104 2.72 -8.85 -10.87
C ARG A 104 3.21 -7.43 -10.64
N VAL A 105 4.30 -7.24 -9.89
CA VAL A 105 4.81 -5.91 -9.52
C VAL A 105 5.74 -5.30 -10.58
N SER A 106 6.24 -6.11 -11.51
CA SER A 106 7.05 -5.65 -12.63
C SER A 106 6.26 -4.77 -13.61
N CYS A 107 6.95 -3.95 -14.37
CA CYS A 107 6.39 -3.27 -15.54
C CYS A 107 6.15 -4.26 -16.71
N ALA A 108 5.63 -3.77 -17.85
CA ALA A 108 5.33 -4.61 -19.01
C ALA A 108 6.59 -5.27 -19.61
N GLU A 109 7.70 -4.56 -19.60
CA GLU A 109 9.01 -5.03 -20.09
C GLU A 109 9.70 -6.03 -19.15
N GLY A 110 9.13 -6.23 -17.95
CA GLY A 110 9.71 -7.10 -16.94
C GLY A 110 10.57 -6.35 -15.92
N MET A 111 11.36 -7.08 -15.18
CA MET A 111 12.28 -6.57 -14.18
C MET A 111 13.70 -7.05 -14.51
N ASP A 112 14.65 -6.14 -14.44
CA ASP A 112 16.07 -6.47 -14.57
C ASP A 112 16.49 -7.55 -13.57
N ASP A 113 17.35 -8.49 -13.98
CA ASP A 113 17.76 -9.64 -13.16
C ASP A 113 18.47 -9.23 -11.87
N GLU A 114 19.26 -8.16 -11.88
CA GLU A 114 19.96 -7.64 -10.69
C GLU A 114 18.95 -7.04 -9.70
N ILE A 115 18.03 -6.23 -10.21
CA ILE A 115 16.95 -5.64 -9.41
C ILE A 115 16.06 -6.76 -8.84
N ARG A 116 15.75 -7.77 -9.64
CA ARG A 116 14.96 -8.94 -9.22
C ARG A 116 15.64 -9.68 -8.07
N ALA A 117 16.93 -9.97 -8.21
CA ALA A 117 17.69 -10.68 -7.18
C ALA A 117 17.77 -9.89 -5.87
N TRP A 118 18.02 -8.59 -5.98
CA TRP A 118 17.99 -7.68 -4.81
C TRP A 118 16.61 -7.66 -4.14
N PHE A 119 15.56 -7.48 -4.92
CA PHE A 119 14.19 -7.42 -4.40
C PHE A 119 13.79 -8.71 -3.67
N GLU A 120 14.08 -9.87 -4.25
CA GLU A 120 13.84 -11.17 -3.59
C GLU A 120 14.63 -11.31 -2.28
N ALA A 121 15.90 -10.88 -2.28
CA ALA A 121 16.75 -10.93 -1.09
C ALA A 121 16.19 -10.04 0.05
N GLU A 122 15.69 -8.84 -0.28
CA GLU A 122 15.07 -7.95 0.70
C GLU A 122 13.74 -8.52 1.23
N CYS A 123 12.89 -9.06 0.36
CA CYS A 123 11.63 -9.67 0.75
C CYS A 123 11.83 -10.84 1.72
N LYS A 124 12.84 -11.69 1.50
CA LYS A 124 13.17 -12.83 2.35
C LYS A 124 13.62 -12.47 3.77
N LYS A 125 13.97 -11.21 4.04
CA LYS A 125 14.29 -10.72 5.39
C LYS A 125 13.06 -10.59 6.28
N THR A 126 11.86 -10.60 5.71
CA THR A 126 10.61 -10.52 6.47
C THR A 126 10.08 -11.92 6.72
N MET A 127 9.73 -12.21 7.96
CA MET A 127 9.13 -13.50 8.31
C MET A 127 7.78 -13.66 7.61
N PRO A 128 7.48 -14.82 6.99
CA PRO A 128 6.25 -15.02 6.24
C PRO A 128 4.98 -14.70 7.02
N TRP A 129 4.89 -15.11 8.29
CA TRP A 129 3.71 -14.82 9.12
C TRP A 129 3.53 -13.34 9.41
N THR A 130 4.60 -12.57 9.61
CA THR A 130 4.54 -11.11 9.77
C THR A 130 3.94 -10.45 8.53
N ALA A 131 4.40 -10.85 7.35
CA ALA A 131 3.89 -10.33 6.10
C ALA A 131 2.43 -10.74 5.86
N LEU A 132 2.07 -11.99 6.18
CA LEU A 132 0.70 -12.50 6.03
C LEU A 132 -0.28 -11.81 6.99
N GLU A 133 0.10 -11.64 8.27
CA GLU A 133 -0.71 -10.96 9.27
C GLU A 133 -1.01 -9.52 8.84
N LEU A 134 0.03 -8.76 8.48
CA LEU A 134 -0.12 -7.38 8.02
C LEU A 134 -0.96 -7.28 6.75
N HIS A 135 -0.73 -8.18 5.78
CA HIS A 135 -1.48 -8.14 4.53
C HIS A 135 -2.95 -8.54 4.73
N TYR A 136 -3.23 -9.46 5.66
CA TYR A 136 -4.60 -9.83 6.00
C TYR A 136 -5.34 -8.67 6.67
N ASP A 137 -4.72 -8.02 7.66
CA ASP A 137 -5.27 -6.84 8.32
C ASP A 137 -5.51 -5.69 7.30
N PHE A 138 -4.57 -5.47 6.38
CA PHE A 138 -4.74 -4.53 5.27
C PHE A 138 -5.98 -4.81 4.43
N CYS A 139 -6.25 -6.08 4.11
CA CYS A 139 -7.40 -6.45 3.29
C CYS A 139 -8.74 -6.15 3.98
N LEU A 140 -8.78 -6.24 5.32
CA LEU A 140 -9.98 -6.01 6.13
C LEU A 140 -10.16 -4.56 6.57
N THR A 141 -9.10 -3.75 6.55
CA THR A 141 -9.13 -2.39 7.06
C THR A 141 -9.75 -1.43 6.05
N ASP A 142 -10.87 -0.82 6.40
CA ASP A 142 -11.51 0.24 5.61
C ASP A 142 -10.82 1.59 5.85
N ASN A 143 -9.81 1.89 5.08
CA ASN A 143 -9.18 3.22 5.02
C ASN A 143 -9.75 4.10 3.89
N PHE A 144 -10.58 3.56 2.99
CA PHE A 144 -11.29 4.38 2.03
C PHE A 144 -12.25 5.36 2.74
N SER A 145 -13.03 4.88 3.71
CA SER A 145 -13.92 5.71 4.52
C SER A 145 -13.18 6.78 5.34
N ASN A 146 -11.89 6.59 5.59
CA ASN A 146 -11.05 7.54 6.31
C ASN A 146 -10.60 8.73 5.44
N LEU A 147 -10.65 8.65 4.11
CA LEU A 147 -10.25 9.74 3.21
C LEU A 147 -10.98 11.04 3.50
N LYS A 148 -12.27 10.97 3.85
CA LYS A 148 -13.07 12.15 4.23
C LYS A 148 -12.58 12.89 5.49
N LYS A 149 -11.69 12.30 6.27
CA LYS A 149 -11.07 12.94 7.44
C LYS A 149 -9.78 13.68 7.09
N ILE A 150 -9.23 13.48 5.89
CA ILE A 150 -7.98 14.10 5.46
C ILE A 150 -8.23 15.55 5.11
N THR A 151 -7.45 16.44 5.71
CA THR A 151 -7.54 17.88 5.55
C THR A 151 -6.26 18.53 5.02
N VAL A 152 -5.15 17.80 5.06
CA VAL A 152 -3.87 18.21 4.48
C VAL A 152 -3.87 17.97 2.97
N PRO A 153 -3.00 18.66 2.18
CA PRO A 153 -2.83 18.35 0.77
C PRO A 153 -2.56 16.87 0.52
N TYR A 154 -3.27 16.30 -0.44
CA TYR A 154 -3.21 14.87 -0.74
C TYR A 154 -2.90 14.63 -2.20
N ALA A 155 -1.84 13.86 -2.49
CA ALA A 155 -1.52 13.43 -3.83
C ALA A 155 -1.72 11.91 -3.98
N VAL A 156 -2.38 11.50 -5.07
CA VAL A 156 -2.64 10.10 -5.39
C VAL A 156 -1.90 9.75 -6.66
N PHE A 157 -0.93 8.84 -6.54
CA PHE A 157 -0.17 8.32 -7.66
C PHE A 157 -0.66 6.94 -8.02
N GLY A 158 -1.03 6.73 -9.29
CA GLY A 158 -1.42 5.42 -9.81
C GLY A 158 -0.57 5.01 -10.99
N ALA A 159 -0.19 3.74 -11.03
CA ALA A 159 0.49 3.14 -12.17
C ALA A 159 -0.46 2.25 -12.96
N GLN A 160 -0.18 2.05 -14.25
CA GLN A 160 -0.84 1.01 -15.03
C GLN A 160 -0.28 -0.36 -14.65
N SER A 161 -0.48 -0.74 -13.41
CA SER A 161 0.05 -1.97 -12.84
C SER A 161 -0.95 -3.13 -12.98
N LYS A 162 -0.46 -4.35 -12.81
CA LYS A 162 -1.31 -5.55 -12.71
C LYS A 162 -1.90 -5.72 -11.29
N ALA A 163 -1.54 -4.83 -10.36
CA ALA A 163 -1.97 -4.90 -8.97
C ALA A 163 -3.28 -4.12 -8.73
N TYR A 164 -3.40 -2.92 -9.29
CA TYR A 164 -4.50 -2.00 -9.03
C TYR A 164 -5.01 -1.33 -10.30
N GLY A 165 -6.27 -0.91 -10.30
CA GLY A 165 -6.87 -0.16 -11.40
C GLY A 165 -6.54 1.34 -11.32
N LEU A 166 -6.21 1.94 -12.47
CA LEU A 166 -5.88 3.38 -12.55
C LEU A 166 -7.06 4.32 -12.25
N ASP A 167 -8.28 3.84 -12.37
CA ASP A 167 -9.51 4.61 -12.09
C ASP A 167 -9.79 4.76 -10.60
N MET A 168 -9.24 3.88 -9.75
CA MET A 168 -9.37 4.00 -8.29
C MET A 168 -8.78 5.30 -7.76
N VAL A 169 -7.73 5.83 -8.39
CA VAL A 169 -7.03 7.03 -7.89
C VAL A 169 -7.88 8.29 -7.98
N ASP A 170 -8.72 8.41 -9.02
CA ASP A 170 -9.68 9.51 -9.14
C ASP A 170 -10.71 9.46 -8.02
N ARG A 171 -11.16 8.26 -7.69
CA ARG A 171 -12.12 8.07 -6.61
C ARG A 171 -11.50 8.40 -5.24
N PHE A 172 -10.25 8.03 -5.00
CA PHE A 172 -9.56 8.36 -3.75
C PHE A 172 -9.41 9.88 -3.58
N ALA A 173 -9.00 10.58 -4.63
CA ALA A 173 -8.86 12.03 -4.60
C ALA A 173 -10.22 12.75 -4.36
N ALA A 174 -11.29 12.22 -4.95
CA ALA A 174 -12.63 12.79 -4.82
C ALA A 174 -13.24 12.69 -3.40
N GLU A 175 -12.78 11.73 -2.58
CA GLU A 175 -13.28 11.56 -1.21
C GLU A 175 -12.63 12.50 -0.18
N VAL A 176 -11.48 13.10 -0.52
CA VAL A 176 -10.74 13.97 0.40
C VAL A 176 -11.40 15.36 0.46
N ARG A 177 -11.54 15.91 1.66
CA ARG A 177 -12.14 17.25 1.86
C ARG A 177 -11.18 18.38 1.56
N GLY A 178 -9.88 18.14 1.65
CA GLY A 178 -8.82 19.10 1.37
C GLY A 178 -8.47 19.18 -0.11
N TYR A 179 -7.36 19.88 -0.39
CA TYR A 179 -6.79 19.90 -1.73
C TYR A 179 -6.26 18.49 -2.10
N SER A 180 -6.59 18.03 -3.30
CA SER A 180 -6.11 16.73 -3.80
C SER A 180 -5.67 16.81 -5.26
N GLU A 181 -4.66 16.00 -5.60
CA GLU A 181 -4.13 15.85 -6.96
C GLU A 181 -4.04 14.38 -7.34
N VAL A 182 -4.21 14.10 -8.64
CA VAL A 182 -4.08 12.75 -9.22
C VAL A 182 -2.99 12.74 -10.27
N HIS A 183 -2.06 11.79 -10.15
CA HIS A 183 -0.99 11.58 -11.12
C HIS A 183 -1.03 10.13 -11.61
N LYS A 184 -1.24 9.94 -12.93
CA LYS A 184 -1.36 8.63 -13.58
C LYS A 184 -0.15 8.34 -14.45
N PHE A 185 0.48 7.21 -14.19
CA PHE A 185 1.70 6.75 -14.87
C PHE A 185 1.40 5.54 -15.75
N TYR A 186 1.14 5.80 -17.03
CA TYR A 186 0.67 4.79 -17.99
C TYR A 186 1.77 3.83 -18.48
N LYS A 187 3.04 4.14 -18.23
CA LYS A 187 4.19 3.32 -18.64
C LYS A 187 4.91 2.64 -17.48
N SER A 188 4.45 2.89 -16.25
CA SER A 188 5.05 2.32 -15.05
C SER A 188 4.27 1.09 -14.56
N GLY A 189 5.00 0.14 -13.96
CA GLY A 189 4.41 -0.93 -13.17
C GLY A 189 4.19 -0.51 -11.72
N HIS A 190 3.93 -1.50 -10.85
CA HIS A 190 3.71 -1.26 -9.42
C HIS A 190 4.94 -0.67 -8.71
N LEU A 191 6.15 -1.02 -9.14
CA LEU A 191 7.42 -0.43 -8.68
C LEU A 191 7.74 0.86 -9.43
N MET A 192 6.83 1.82 -9.44
CA MET A 192 6.88 3.04 -10.25
C MET A 192 8.07 3.98 -9.93
N PHE A 193 8.79 3.72 -8.86
CA PHE A 193 10.01 4.43 -8.49
C PHE A 193 11.29 3.81 -9.08
N LEU A 194 11.18 2.67 -9.78
CA LEU A 194 12.28 2.01 -10.47
C LEU A 194 12.21 2.15 -12.00
N TYR A 195 11.01 2.41 -12.56
CA TYR A 195 10.76 2.44 -14.00
C TYR A 195 9.81 3.58 -14.38
#